data_6ac119a8c4adb8657e78508191bce360
#
_entry.id   6ac119a8c4adb8657e78508191bce360
#
_cell.length_a   1.000
_cell.length_b   1.000
_cell.length_c   1.000
_cell.angle_alpha   90.00
_cell.angle_beta   90.00
_cell.angle_gamma   90.00
#
_symmetry.space_group_name_H-M   'P 1'
#
loop_
_entity.id
_entity.type
_entity.pdbx_description
1 polymer ?
#
loop_
_entity_poly.entity_id
_entity_poly.type
_entity_poly.pdbx_seq_one_letter_code
_entity_poly.pdbx_strand_id
1 'polypeptide(L)'
;MKVEKKKKIQDMDGCLEILNEEIAILEELVLSQDLVRQAVIAREWADFEGKIDELNRRSFRFEELESERSRLFTRFLPEGGEKDEDLGFYSLISRLPLEQRSIFADRFRQVKLLILRIRLANESLLRYIEEARATVTDFLDAAFPDRRGRFYTRRGKAVASDMRSMVLDRSL
;
A
#
# COMPACT_ATOMS: atom_id res chain seq x y z
N MET A 1 2.64 8.63 42.14
CA MET A 1 1.56 7.60 41.96
C MET A 1 0.31 8.09 41.23
N LYS A 2 -0.40 9.18 41.62
CA LYS A 2 -1.58 9.68 40.88
C LYS A 2 -1.27 10.25 39.51
N VAL A 3 -0.15 10.94 39.29
CA VAL A 3 0.26 11.58 38.03
C VAL A 3 0.65 10.52 37.01
N GLU A 4 1.38 9.48 37.36
CA GLU A 4 1.74 8.36 36.48
C GLU A 4 0.52 7.56 35.99
N LYS A 5 -0.44 7.34 36.87
CA LYS A 5 -1.69 6.65 36.54
C LYS A 5 -2.52 7.46 35.54
N LYS A 6 -2.54 8.79 35.67
CA LYS A 6 -3.25 9.69 34.75
C LYS A 6 -2.57 9.76 33.37
N LYS A 7 -1.23 9.81 33.31
CA LYS A 7 -0.46 9.78 32.07
C LYS A 7 -0.65 8.45 31.33
N LYS A 8 -0.66 7.34 32.06
CA LYS A 8 -0.84 6.00 31.49
C LYS A 8 -2.24 5.78 30.90
N ILE A 9 -3.28 6.34 31.50
CA ILE A 9 -4.65 6.32 30.97
C ILE A 9 -4.71 7.15 29.69
N GLN A 10 -4.10 8.32 29.68
CA GLN A 10 -4.08 9.22 28.52
C GLN A 10 -3.31 8.61 27.32
N ASP A 11 -2.21 7.88 27.57
CA ASP A 11 -1.47 7.13 26.53
C ASP A 11 -2.32 5.97 25.96
N MET A 12 -3.16 5.35 26.76
CA MET A 12 -4.04 4.26 26.35
C MET A 12 -5.21 4.76 25.50
N ASP A 13 -5.85 5.86 25.89
CA ASP A 13 -6.92 6.50 25.13
C ASP A 13 -6.38 6.95 23.77
N GLY A 14 -5.17 7.54 23.73
CA GLY A 14 -4.49 7.90 22.49
C GLY A 14 -4.20 6.70 21.57
N CYS A 15 -3.84 5.55 22.12
CA CYS A 15 -3.65 4.33 21.33
C CYS A 15 -4.96 3.85 20.66
N LEU A 16 -6.07 3.92 21.37
CA LEU A 16 -7.37 3.52 20.83
C LEU A 16 -7.85 4.50 19.76
N GLU A 17 -7.60 5.80 19.96
CA GLU A 17 -7.93 6.86 19.04
C GLU A 17 -7.20 6.68 17.68
N ILE A 18 -5.89 6.43 17.72
CA ILE A 18 -5.10 6.14 16.54
C ILE A 18 -5.59 4.88 15.82
N LEU A 19 -5.89 3.79 16.52
CA LEU A 19 -6.43 2.59 15.89
C LEU A 19 -7.76 2.85 15.17
N ASN A 20 -8.63 3.71 15.73
CA ASN A 20 -9.87 4.09 15.08
C ASN A 20 -9.63 4.98 13.85
N GLU A 21 -8.68 5.92 13.90
CA GLU A 21 -8.30 6.75 12.75
C GLU A 21 -7.68 5.90 11.64
N GLU A 22 -6.81 4.94 11.99
CA GLU A 22 -6.25 4.00 11.01
C GLU A 22 -7.32 3.16 10.32
N ILE A 23 -8.31 2.66 11.08
CA ILE A 23 -9.44 1.91 10.50
C ILE A 23 -10.18 2.79 9.49
N ALA A 24 -10.49 4.02 9.85
CA ALA A 24 -11.22 4.95 8.98
C ALA A 24 -10.45 5.20 7.67
N ILE A 25 -9.16 5.54 7.75
CA ILE A 25 -8.35 5.81 6.55
C ILE A 25 -8.12 4.53 5.72
N LEU A 26 -7.99 3.37 6.33
CA LEU A 26 -7.86 2.09 5.63
C LEU A 26 -9.16 1.71 4.89
N GLU A 27 -10.33 1.98 5.47
CA GLU A 27 -11.61 1.79 4.79
C GLU A 27 -11.74 2.72 3.57
N GLU A 28 -11.32 3.98 3.69
CA GLU A 28 -11.25 4.91 2.56
C GLU A 28 -10.24 4.45 1.50
N LEU A 29 -9.08 3.89 1.89
CA LEU A 29 -8.10 3.32 0.98
C LEU A 29 -8.66 2.14 0.19
N VAL A 30 -9.41 1.24 0.83
CA VAL A 30 -10.09 0.14 0.15
C VAL A 30 -11.03 0.67 -0.94
N LEU A 31 -11.83 1.69 -0.64
CA LEU A 31 -12.75 2.29 -1.61
C LEU A 31 -12.00 2.95 -2.77
N SER A 32 -10.93 3.72 -2.47
CA SER A 32 -10.12 4.38 -3.50
C SER A 32 -9.45 3.38 -4.42
N GLN A 33 -8.94 2.29 -3.87
CA GLN A 33 -8.32 1.20 -4.61
C GLN A 33 -9.33 0.50 -5.55
N ASP A 34 -10.56 0.28 -5.09
CA ASP A 34 -11.62 -0.27 -5.92
C ASP A 34 -11.97 0.68 -7.09
N LEU A 35 -11.99 2.00 -6.87
CA LEU A 35 -12.21 2.98 -7.94
C LEU A 35 -11.08 2.98 -8.97
N VAL A 36 -9.82 2.89 -8.54
CA VAL A 36 -8.67 2.75 -9.43
C VAL A 36 -8.77 1.46 -10.25
N ARG A 37 -9.08 0.35 -9.60
CA ARG A 37 -9.26 -0.95 -10.26
C ARG A 37 -10.36 -0.92 -11.31
N GLN A 38 -11.51 -0.32 -10.99
CA GLN A 38 -12.62 -0.16 -11.93
C GLN A 38 -12.22 0.68 -13.14
N ALA A 39 -11.53 1.81 -12.93
CA ALA A 39 -11.05 2.66 -14.02
C ALA A 39 -10.09 1.92 -14.95
N VAL A 40 -9.19 1.10 -14.42
CA VAL A 40 -8.27 0.27 -15.23
C VAL A 40 -9.04 -0.76 -16.07
N ILE A 41 -9.99 -1.48 -15.47
CA ILE A 41 -10.78 -2.51 -16.14
C ILE A 41 -11.69 -1.90 -17.22
N ALA A 42 -12.34 -0.78 -16.92
CA ALA A 42 -13.22 -0.06 -17.82
C ALA A 42 -12.48 0.78 -18.88
N ARG A 43 -11.15 0.91 -18.75
CA ARG A 43 -10.29 1.77 -19.59
C ARG A 43 -10.69 3.25 -19.54
N GLU A 44 -11.14 3.70 -18.38
CA GLU A 44 -11.54 5.10 -18.15
C GLU A 44 -10.32 5.91 -17.69
N TRP A 45 -9.56 6.41 -18.67
CA TRP A 45 -8.29 7.10 -18.42
C TRP A 45 -8.43 8.58 -18.08
N ALA A 46 -9.58 9.18 -18.43
CA ALA A 46 -9.76 10.64 -18.31
C ALA A 46 -9.61 11.17 -16.88
N ASP A 47 -9.96 10.39 -15.86
CA ASP A 47 -9.88 10.78 -14.43
C ASP A 47 -9.00 9.82 -13.62
N PHE A 48 -8.20 9.03 -14.31
CA PHE A 48 -7.35 8.01 -13.67
C PHE A 48 -6.27 8.63 -12.79
N GLU A 49 -5.62 9.68 -13.28
CA GLU A 49 -4.56 10.40 -12.55
C GLU A 49 -5.09 10.98 -11.24
N GLY A 50 -6.25 11.63 -11.27
CA GLY A 50 -6.90 12.14 -10.06
C GLY A 50 -7.23 11.06 -9.04
N LYS A 51 -7.64 9.85 -9.49
CA LYS A 51 -7.89 8.70 -8.60
C LYS A 51 -6.61 8.18 -7.96
N ILE A 52 -5.51 8.14 -8.73
CA ILE A 52 -4.19 7.75 -8.20
C ILE A 52 -3.67 8.76 -7.19
N ASP A 53 -3.81 10.06 -7.47
CA ASP A 53 -3.39 11.12 -6.54
C ASP A 53 -4.15 11.05 -5.22
N GLU A 54 -5.43 10.76 -5.28
CA GLU A 54 -6.25 10.60 -4.09
C GLU A 54 -5.86 9.36 -3.28
N LEU A 55 -5.58 8.23 -3.96
CA LEU A 55 -5.07 7.02 -3.33
C LEU A 55 -3.73 7.28 -2.63
N ASN A 56 -2.81 7.98 -3.29
CA ASN A 56 -1.50 8.34 -2.75
C ASN A 56 -1.61 9.24 -1.52
N ARG A 57 -2.50 10.25 -1.52
CA ARG A 57 -2.73 11.12 -0.35
C ARG A 57 -3.21 10.34 0.87
N ARG A 58 -4.14 9.41 0.66
CA ARG A 58 -4.64 8.54 1.73
C ARG A 58 -3.58 7.57 2.23
N SER A 59 -2.78 7.00 1.34
CA SER A 59 -1.66 6.13 1.69
C SER A 59 -0.64 6.87 2.56
N PHE A 60 -0.28 8.10 2.20
CA PHE A 60 0.62 8.92 2.99
C PHE A 60 0.05 9.21 4.40
N ARG A 61 -1.25 9.54 4.48
CA ARG A 61 -1.89 9.75 5.78
C ARG A 61 -1.89 8.49 6.64
N PHE A 62 -2.10 7.33 6.04
CA PHE A 62 -2.00 6.06 6.75
C PHE A 62 -0.58 5.80 7.28
N GLU A 63 0.47 6.06 6.49
CA GLU A 63 1.87 5.90 6.91
C GLU A 63 2.21 6.78 8.12
N GLU A 64 1.68 8.01 8.18
CA GLU A 64 1.84 8.88 9.34
C GLU A 64 1.21 8.27 10.60
N LEU A 65 -0.03 7.78 10.50
CA LEU A 65 -0.74 7.15 11.62
C LEU A 65 -0.06 5.86 12.07
N GLU A 66 0.40 5.02 11.14
CA GLU A 66 1.16 3.80 11.43
C GLU A 66 2.45 4.11 12.19
N SER A 67 3.18 5.12 11.77
CA SER A 67 4.39 5.59 12.45
C SER A 67 4.09 6.07 13.87
N GLU A 68 2.98 6.78 14.06
CA GLU A 68 2.56 7.26 15.37
C GLU A 68 2.11 6.10 16.27
N ARG A 69 1.33 5.16 15.75
CA ARG A 69 0.93 3.93 16.45
C ARG A 69 2.15 3.12 16.88
N SER A 70 3.07 2.86 15.95
CA SER A 70 4.29 2.10 16.24
C SER A 70 5.10 2.77 17.38
N ARG A 71 5.23 4.10 17.31
CA ARG A 71 5.92 4.87 18.38
C ARG A 71 5.21 4.80 19.71
N LEU A 72 3.87 4.78 19.74
CA LEU A 72 3.11 4.61 20.98
C LEU A 72 3.25 3.20 21.54
N PHE A 73 3.14 2.17 20.70
CA PHE A 73 3.25 0.79 21.15
C PHE A 73 4.64 0.44 21.69
N THR A 74 5.70 0.97 21.06
CA THR A 74 7.07 0.75 21.55
C THR A 74 7.33 1.31 22.94
N ARG A 75 6.54 2.29 23.42
CA ARG A 75 6.64 2.77 24.81
C ARG A 75 6.20 1.73 25.85
N PHE A 76 5.46 0.73 25.45
CA PHE A 76 4.99 -0.34 26.34
C PHE A 76 5.90 -1.56 26.31
N LEU A 77 6.93 -1.58 25.46
CA LEU A 77 7.93 -2.64 25.45
C LEU A 77 8.72 -2.67 26.76
N PRO A 78 9.17 -3.87 27.20
CA PRO A 78 10.12 -3.97 28.30
C PRO A 78 11.46 -3.33 27.91
N GLU A 79 12.18 -2.75 28.89
CA GLU A 79 13.50 -2.17 28.68
C GLU A 79 14.48 -3.22 28.13
N GLY A 80 15.12 -2.92 26.97
CA GLY A 80 16.07 -3.82 26.32
C GLY A 80 15.46 -4.89 25.40
N GLY A 81 14.14 -4.89 25.19
CA GLY A 81 13.47 -5.77 24.24
C GLY A 81 13.65 -5.36 22.77
N GLU A 82 13.50 -6.33 21.86
CA GLU A 82 13.40 -6.06 20.41
C GLU A 82 12.27 -5.07 20.15
N LYS A 83 12.50 -4.14 19.20
CA LYS A 83 11.49 -3.17 18.78
C LYS A 83 10.50 -3.84 17.83
N ASP A 84 9.69 -4.74 18.36
CA ASP A 84 8.61 -5.41 17.68
C ASP A 84 7.28 -4.76 18.10
N GLU A 85 6.53 -4.28 17.14
CA GLU A 85 5.27 -3.62 17.35
C GLU A 85 4.21 -4.56 17.94
N ASP A 86 4.18 -5.82 17.48
CA ASP A 86 3.24 -6.82 17.99
C ASP A 86 3.52 -7.11 19.47
N LEU A 87 4.79 -7.20 19.86
CA LEU A 87 5.19 -7.33 21.28
C LEU A 87 4.77 -6.10 22.09
N GLY A 88 4.92 -4.91 21.53
CA GLY A 88 4.47 -3.66 22.15
C GLY A 88 2.96 -3.66 22.39
N PHE A 89 2.18 -4.08 21.39
CA PHE A 89 0.75 -4.21 21.50
C PHE A 89 0.31 -5.24 22.56
N TYR A 90 0.91 -6.44 22.57
CA TYR A 90 0.60 -7.45 23.59
C TYR A 90 1.00 -7.00 25.01
N SER A 91 2.11 -6.27 25.14
CA SER A 91 2.52 -5.66 26.40
C SER A 91 1.53 -4.59 26.87
N LEU A 92 0.98 -3.80 25.96
CA LEU A 92 -0.09 -2.84 26.25
C LEU A 92 -1.34 -3.58 26.72
N ILE A 93 -1.85 -4.55 25.95
CA ILE A 93 -3.06 -5.31 26.30
C ILE A 93 -2.95 -5.97 27.67
N SER A 94 -1.79 -6.55 28.01
CA SER A 94 -1.60 -7.21 29.30
C SER A 94 -1.82 -6.28 30.51
N ARG A 95 -1.66 -4.98 30.32
CA ARG A 95 -1.80 -3.93 31.35
C ARG A 95 -3.20 -3.33 31.42
N LEU A 96 -4.08 -3.67 30.42
CA LEU A 96 -5.45 -3.18 30.35
C LEU A 96 -6.41 -3.95 31.29
N PRO A 97 -7.49 -3.31 31.78
CA PRO A 97 -8.63 -4.02 32.37
C PRO A 97 -9.24 -5.01 31.37
N LEU A 98 -9.80 -6.12 31.87
CA LEU A 98 -10.36 -7.17 31.04
C LEU A 98 -11.40 -6.69 30.01
N GLU A 99 -12.24 -5.73 30.41
CA GLU A 99 -13.29 -5.15 29.57
C GLU A 99 -12.72 -4.39 28.35
N GLN A 100 -11.55 -3.78 28.50
CA GLN A 100 -10.91 -3.01 27.42
C GLN A 100 -10.07 -3.88 26.50
N ARG A 101 -9.59 -5.04 26.99
CA ARG A 101 -8.72 -5.93 26.20
C ARG A 101 -9.37 -6.39 24.90
N SER A 102 -10.64 -6.75 24.95
CA SER A 102 -11.38 -7.20 23.75
C SER A 102 -11.51 -6.09 22.72
N ILE A 103 -11.83 -4.86 23.16
CA ILE A 103 -11.99 -3.70 22.27
C ILE A 103 -10.68 -3.42 21.53
N PHE A 104 -9.56 -3.35 22.24
CA PHE A 104 -8.24 -3.12 21.63
C PHE A 104 -7.85 -4.26 20.68
N ALA A 105 -8.04 -5.51 21.09
CA ALA A 105 -7.73 -6.67 20.28
C ALA A 105 -8.56 -6.69 18.98
N ASP A 106 -9.83 -6.34 19.05
CA ASP A 106 -10.71 -6.29 17.89
C ASP A 106 -10.33 -5.17 16.93
N ARG A 107 -10.01 -3.97 17.43
CA ARG A 107 -9.53 -2.84 16.61
C ARG A 107 -8.21 -3.16 15.91
N PHE A 108 -7.24 -3.68 16.63
CA PHE A 108 -5.94 -4.05 16.06
C PHE A 108 -6.07 -5.17 15.01
N ARG A 109 -6.94 -6.16 15.28
CA ARG A 109 -7.25 -7.20 14.28
C ARG A 109 -7.90 -6.60 13.03
N GLN A 110 -8.82 -5.64 13.19
CA GLN A 110 -9.47 -4.95 12.08
C GLN A 110 -8.46 -4.20 11.22
N VAL A 111 -7.53 -3.46 11.83
CA VAL A 111 -6.41 -2.79 11.11
C VAL A 111 -5.61 -3.81 10.29
N LYS A 112 -5.17 -4.91 10.90
CA LYS A 112 -4.40 -5.95 10.20
C LYS A 112 -5.17 -6.59 9.04
N LEU A 113 -6.46 -6.83 9.21
CA LEU A 113 -7.30 -7.39 8.14
C LEU A 113 -7.49 -6.41 6.98
N LEU A 114 -7.68 -5.12 7.24
CA LEU A 114 -7.78 -4.11 6.20
C LEU A 114 -6.47 -3.95 5.43
N ILE A 115 -5.32 -3.92 6.11
CA ILE A 115 -3.99 -3.91 5.48
C ILE A 115 -3.81 -5.13 4.57
N LEU A 116 -4.16 -6.32 5.06
CA LEU A 116 -4.08 -7.54 4.25
C LEU A 116 -4.99 -7.45 3.02
N ARG A 117 -6.21 -6.97 3.18
CA ARG A 117 -7.16 -6.77 2.07
C ARG A 117 -6.59 -5.84 1.00
N ILE A 118 -6.04 -4.69 1.40
CA ILE A 118 -5.41 -3.72 0.49
C ILE A 118 -4.23 -4.35 -0.25
N ARG A 119 -3.37 -5.08 0.48
CA ARG A 119 -2.21 -5.76 -0.13
C ARG A 119 -2.64 -6.78 -1.19
N LEU A 120 -3.59 -7.65 -0.87
CA LEU A 120 -4.09 -8.66 -1.81
C LEU A 120 -4.76 -8.02 -3.04
N ALA A 121 -5.48 -6.91 -2.87
CA ALA A 121 -6.09 -6.19 -3.97
C ALA A 121 -5.03 -5.52 -4.87
N ASN A 122 -3.97 -4.95 -4.30
CA ASN A 122 -2.84 -4.41 -5.05
C ASN A 122 -2.11 -5.49 -5.85
N GLU A 123 -1.80 -6.61 -5.22
CA GLU A 123 -1.15 -7.75 -5.91
C GLU A 123 -2.00 -8.27 -7.07
N SER A 124 -3.31 -8.36 -6.88
CA SER A 124 -4.24 -8.78 -7.93
C SER A 124 -4.28 -7.78 -9.11
N LEU A 125 -4.31 -6.48 -8.80
CA LEU A 125 -4.32 -5.43 -9.84
C LEU A 125 -3.00 -5.40 -10.62
N LEU A 126 -1.87 -5.48 -9.93
CA LEU A 126 -0.55 -5.53 -10.58
C LEU A 126 -0.44 -6.73 -11.51
N ARG A 127 -0.85 -7.92 -11.06
CA ARG A 127 -0.86 -9.12 -11.90
C ARG A 127 -1.72 -8.93 -13.16
N TYR A 128 -2.92 -8.36 -13.01
CA TYR A 128 -3.79 -8.06 -14.14
C TYR A 128 -3.11 -7.13 -15.17
N ILE A 129 -2.44 -6.08 -14.69
CA ILE A 129 -1.73 -5.12 -15.56
C ILE A 129 -0.56 -5.81 -16.27
N GLU A 130 0.20 -6.65 -15.58
CA GLU A 130 1.33 -7.41 -16.14
C GLU A 130 0.85 -8.39 -17.23
N GLU A 131 -0.22 -9.14 -16.98
CA GLU A 131 -0.81 -10.06 -17.95
C GLU A 131 -1.36 -9.33 -19.17
N ALA A 132 -2.06 -8.20 -18.97
CA ALA A 132 -2.55 -7.37 -20.05
C ALA A 132 -1.41 -6.82 -20.92
N ARG A 133 -0.33 -6.35 -20.29
CA ARG A 133 0.88 -5.87 -20.96
C ARG A 133 1.56 -6.98 -21.76
N ALA A 134 1.70 -8.17 -21.18
CA ALA A 134 2.28 -9.33 -21.87
C ALA A 134 1.46 -9.69 -23.09
N THR A 135 0.13 -9.78 -22.97
CA THR A 135 -0.79 -10.07 -24.09
C THR A 135 -0.64 -9.07 -25.22
N VAL A 136 -0.59 -7.76 -24.92
CA VAL A 136 -0.38 -6.72 -25.93
C VAL A 136 0.99 -6.86 -26.60
N THR A 137 2.03 -7.16 -25.83
CA THR A 137 3.38 -7.37 -26.38
C THR A 137 3.42 -8.56 -27.31
N ASP A 138 2.85 -9.70 -26.92
CA ASP A 138 2.78 -10.92 -27.72
C ASP A 138 1.98 -10.69 -29.02
N PHE A 139 0.86 -9.98 -28.94
CA PHE A 139 0.07 -9.59 -30.11
C PHE A 139 0.90 -8.71 -31.06
N LEU A 140 1.62 -7.73 -30.54
CA LEU A 140 2.45 -6.85 -31.36
C LEU A 140 3.64 -7.60 -31.98
N ASP A 141 4.24 -8.53 -31.27
CA ASP A 141 5.33 -9.37 -31.80
C ASP A 141 4.82 -10.35 -32.90
N ALA A 142 3.59 -10.87 -32.74
CA ALA A 142 2.94 -11.70 -33.74
C ALA A 142 2.49 -10.92 -34.99
N ALA A 143 1.90 -9.72 -34.80
CA ALA A 143 1.42 -8.88 -35.90
C ALA A 143 2.56 -8.20 -36.66
N PHE A 144 3.69 -7.99 -36.02
CA PHE A 144 4.86 -7.29 -36.59
C PHE A 144 6.17 -8.05 -36.33
N PRO A 145 6.34 -9.24 -36.89
CA PRO A 145 7.52 -10.08 -36.67
C PRO A 145 8.85 -9.40 -37.04
N ASP A 146 8.81 -8.45 -37.99
CA ASP A 146 9.98 -7.69 -38.45
C ASP A 146 10.32 -6.47 -37.59
N ARG A 147 9.70 -6.29 -36.41
CA ARG A 147 10.04 -5.20 -35.49
C ARG A 147 11.48 -5.23 -34.99
N ARG A 148 12.18 -6.34 -35.12
CA ARG A 148 13.64 -6.43 -34.99
C ARG A 148 14.30 -5.90 -36.27
N GLY A 149 14.03 -4.61 -36.59
CA GLY A 149 14.59 -3.92 -37.71
C GLY A 149 16.11 -4.04 -37.72
N ARG A 150 16.65 -4.70 -38.74
CA ARG A 150 18.08 -4.66 -38.99
C ARG A 150 18.39 -3.28 -39.58
N PHE A 151 18.78 -2.35 -38.69
CA PHE A 151 19.37 -1.10 -39.21
C PHE A 151 20.77 -1.38 -39.70
N TYR A 152 21.03 -0.96 -40.93
CA TYR A 152 22.38 -1.02 -41.49
C TYR A 152 23.04 0.35 -41.30
N THR A 153 24.23 0.36 -40.72
CA THR A 153 25.05 1.58 -40.73
C THR A 153 25.36 1.96 -42.18
N ARG A 154 25.77 3.21 -42.40
CA ARG A 154 26.21 3.71 -43.75
C ARG A 154 27.33 2.84 -44.34
N ARG A 155 27.97 1.97 -43.58
CA ARG A 155 29.02 1.02 -43.97
C ARG A 155 28.50 -0.42 -44.11
N GLY A 156 27.18 -0.66 -44.14
CA GLY A 156 26.57 -1.97 -44.36
C GLY A 156 26.64 -2.96 -43.17
N LYS A 157 27.05 -2.52 -41.97
CA LYS A 157 27.01 -3.37 -40.76
C LYS A 157 25.58 -3.35 -40.16
N ALA A 158 25.03 -4.55 -39.99
CA ALA A 158 23.74 -4.72 -39.28
C ALA A 158 23.90 -4.33 -37.83
N VAL A 159 23.05 -3.40 -37.36
CA VAL A 159 22.93 -3.03 -35.92
C VAL A 159 21.57 -3.53 -35.46
N ALA A 160 21.55 -4.43 -34.47
CA ALA A 160 20.31 -4.82 -33.81
C ALA A 160 19.83 -3.62 -32.98
N SER A 161 18.79 -2.95 -33.45
CA SER A 161 18.12 -1.90 -32.70
C SER A 161 16.86 -2.51 -32.09
N ASP A 162 16.82 -2.50 -30.79
CA ASP A 162 15.61 -2.82 -30.03
C ASP A 162 14.69 -1.59 -30.09
N MET A 163 13.71 -1.58 -31.03
CA MET A 163 12.74 -0.50 -31.16
C MET A 163 11.76 -0.39 -29.97
N ARG A 164 11.94 -1.18 -28.92
CA ARG A 164 11.12 -1.10 -27.70
C ARG A 164 11.20 0.27 -27.02
N SER A 165 12.32 0.99 -27.17
CA SER A 165 12.49 2.30 -26.55
C SER A 165 11.86 3.46 -27.33
N MET A 166 11.65 3.33 -28.63
CA MET A 166 11.17 4.45 -29.44
C MET A 166 9.66 4.72 -29.35
N VAL A 167 8.87 3.74 -28.94
CA VAL A 167 7.40 3.89 -28.86
C VAL A 167 6.93 4.44 -27.51
N LEU A 168 7.74 4.26 -26.46
CA LEU A 168 7.41 4.72 -25.10
C LEU A 168 7.94 6.11 -24.76
N ASP A 169 8.93 6.61 -25.49
CA ASP A 169 9.56 7.93 -25.22
C ASP A 169 8.76 9.14 -25.77
N ARG A 170 7.60 8.92 -26.37
CA ARG A 170 6.81 9.99 -27.00
C ARG A 170 5.49 10.32 -26.31
N SER A 171 5.25 9.77 -25.14
CA SER A 171 3.99 9.98 -24.38
C SER A 171 4.21 10.27 -22.88
N LEU A 172 5.26 11.03 -22.53
CA LEU A 172 5.36 11.68 -21.22
C LEU A 172 5.71 13.15 -21.43
#